data_e2dfe0e907f29407dac6f2787255d81f
#
_entry.id   e2dfe0e907f29407dac6f2787255d81f
#
_cell.length_a   1.000
_cell.length_b   1.000
_cell.length_c   1.000
_cell.angle_alpha   90.00
_cell.angle_beta   90.00
_cell.angle_gamma   90.00
#
_symmetry.space_group_name_H-M   'P 1'
#
loop_
_entity.id
_entity.type
_entity.pdbx_description
1 polymer ?
#
loop_
_entity_poly.entity_id
_entity_poly.type
_entity_poly.pdbx_seq_one_letter_code
_entity_poly.pdbx_strand_id
1 'polypeptide(L)'
;SDEEFSAGYTYTQIGDQYNGKAFPFSAVKEGIDNQYLFIYCLDPKTGDTGWKKFTMAGKNMSIQVLVEGEFPEYSATPEDFGMITGSINTDAKITVPFVNNSAYAVTDLDYVVSVDGVAGSEEHTTFSPSVGVGSKSSFKVSVPCGSVEAKKSIKVEITKVNGHDNESKDKVAEGYVGVSSTQFTRNMVIEEFTTEKCPNCPRVAGYLHEYLETADLSRVAAVCHHSAYYTDWLTQPCDEELTFLFNNGGATFAPAVMFNREPDFDSYYLQGKKDNVTIPGSADDFGTIVEYYLTQTLANAKLDMQVVPNADKSKVTLIIKGEANNLYDTDNALLTVYVTEDNVKAQAQAGAQGTYKHHHVIRAYNSTWGDKVTWDGTSFTATYDYNLDSSWKQDDIKFVAFLNKHNANDPLDNRIENSINVSLSATNGVEGVSTNNDAVEVARYNAAGQRIYGQQKGLNIVKLSDGRTLKVIVK
;
A
#
# COMPACT_ATOMS: atom_id res chain seq x y z
N SER A 1 24.34 -21.62 -0.86
CA SER A 1 24.57 -22.37 -2.11
C SER A 1 23.32 -22.24 -2.97
N ASP A 2 23.51 -22.00 -4.25
CA ASP A 2 22.42 -21.85 -5.23
C ASP A 2 21.80 -23.21 -5.63
N GLU A 3 22.05 -24.26 -4.85
CA GLU A 3 21.50 -25.59 -5.10
C GLU A 3 20.19 -25.78 -4.32
N GLU A 4 19.13 -26.09 -5.05
CA GLU A 4 17.86 -26.53 -4.48
C GLU A 4 18.04 -27.89 -3.81
N PHE A 5 17.54 -28.04 -2.60
CA PHE A 5 17.51 -29.33 -1.91
C PHE A 5 16.12 -29.63 -1.34
N SER A 6 15.80 -30.88 -1.20
CA SER A 6 14.58 -31.35 -0.55
C SER A 6 14.91 -32.04 0.76
N ALA A 7 14.25 -31.64 1.84
CA ALA A 7 14.35 -32.29 3.13
C ALA A 7 13.06 -33.05 3.45
N GLY A 8 13.18 -34.18 4.07
CA GLY A 8 12.04 -35.00 4.46
C GLY A 8 12.37 -35.92 5.63
N TYR A 9 11.37 -36.56 6.18
CA TYR A 9 11.51 -37.59 7.19
C TYR A 9 10.59 -38.77 6.91
N THR A 10 10.98 -39.92 7.40
CA THR A 10 10.14 -41.12 7.42
C THR A 10 9.72 -41.43 8.85
N TYR A 11 8.55 -41.99 9.04
CA TYR A 11 8.11 -42.52 10.32
C TYR A 11 7.50 -43.90 10.13
N THR A 12 7.57 -44.72 11.14
CA THR A 12 6.94 -46.03 11.19
C THR A 12 5.72 -45.94 12.10
N GLN A 13 4.54 -46.23 11.55
CA GLN A 13 3.32 -46.33 12.34
C GLN A 13 3.43 -47.52 13.28
N ILE A 14 3.30 -47.29 14.59
CA ILE A 14 3.35 -48.33 15.61
C ILE A 14 1.92 -48.75 15.98
N GLY A 15 1.42 -49.83 15.36
CA GLY A 15 0.15 -50.47 15.69
C GLY A 15 -1.11 -49.65 15.34
N ASP A 16 -2.26 -50.23 15.71
CA ASP A 16 -3.60 -49.67 15.45
C ASP A 16 -4.01 -48.45 16.29
N GLN A 17 -3.04 -47.81 16.94
CA GLN A 17 -3.29 -46.72 17.89
C GLN A 17 -3.80 -45.43 17.21
N TYR A 18 -3.77 -45.33 15.90
CA TYR A 18 -4.17 -44.14 15.14
C TYR A 18 -5.57 -44.24 14.50
N ASN A 19 -6.43 -45.06 15.03
CA ASN A 19 -7.77 -45.22 14.50
C ASN A 19 -8.48 -43.85 14.36
N GLY A 20 -8.41 -43.26 13.17
CA GLY A 20 -9.05 -42.02 12.79
C GLY A 20 -8.40 -40.72 13.31
N LYS A 21 -7.17 -40.77 13.87
CA LYS A 21 -6.46 -39.56 14.32
C LYS A 21 -5.37 -39.16 13.31
N ALA A 22 -5.32 -37.88 13.00
CA ALA A 22 -4.30 -37.31 12.16
C ALA A 22 -2.90 -37.48 12.79
N PHE A 23 -1.90 -37.67 11.93
CA PHE A 23 -0.51 -37.68 12.34
C PHE A 23 -0.13 -36.36 13.02
N PRO A 24 0.41 -36.36 14.25
CA PRO A 24 0.73 -35.15 14.97
C PRO A 24 2.05 -34.54 14.44
N PHE A 25 1.97 -33.52 13.63
CA PHE A 25 3.10 -32.67 13.29
C PHE A 25 2.79 -31.21 13.61
N SER A 26 3.81 -30.47 13.96
CA SER A 26 3.67 -29.03 14.16
C SER A 26 3.50 -28.34 12.82
N ALA A 27 2.48 -27.52 12.71
CA ALA A 27 2.28 -26.64 11.58
C ALA A 27 2.43 -25.19 12.06
N VAL A 28 3.21 -24.38 11.37
CA VAL A 28 3.25 -22.95 11.58
C VAL A 28 2.11 -22.30 10.81
N LYS A 29 1.51 -21.28 11.40
CA LYS A 29 0.39 -20.56 10.79
C LYS A 29 0.86 -19.70 9.60
N GLU A 30 2.16 -19.47 9.50
CA GLU A 30 2.80 -18.55 8.57
C GLU A 30 3.28 -19.33 7.35
N GLY A 31 2.76 -19.01 6.20
CA GLY A 31 3.03 -19.73 4.96
C GLY A 31 3.95 -18.98 4.03
N ILE A 32 4.99 -19.66 3.55
CA ILE A 32 5.66 -19.26 2.32
C ILE A 32 4.86 -19.84 1.17
N ASP A 33 4.51 -19.04 0.16
CA ASP A 33 3.79 -19.51 -1.02
C ASP A 33 4.59 -20.57 -1.78
N ASN A 34 3.86 -21.45 -2.45
CA ASN A 34 4.39 -22.55 -3.24
C ASN A 34 5.07 -23.68 -2.46
N GLN A 35 4.85 -23.80 -1.15
CA GLN A 35 5.24 -24.99 -0.45
C GLN A 35 4.25 -26.12 -0.67
N TYR A 36 4.80 -27.27 -1.05
CA TYR A 36 4.03 -28.47 -1.25
C TYR A 36 4.49 -29.52 -0.25
N LEU A 37 3.53 -30.12 0.44
CA LEU A 37 3.78 -31.32 1.22
C LEU A 37 3.67 -32.52 0.29
N PHE A 38 4.74 -33.30 0.16
CA PHE A 38 4.72 -34.58 -0.52
C PHE A 38 4.67 -35.70 0.52
N ILE A 39 3.67 -36.54 0.44
CA ILE A 39 3.54 -37.71 1.32
C ILE A 39 3.56 -38.98 0.46
N TYR A 40 4.42 -39.91 0.80
CA TYR A 40 4.39 -41.23 0.23
C TYR A 40 3.34 -42.06 0.96
N CYS A 41 2.19 -42.27 0.38
CA CYS A 41 1.06 -42.93 1.02
C CYS A 41 0.23 -43.75 0.03
N LEU A 42 -0.59 -44.65 0.60
CA LEU A 42 -1.62 -45.35 -0.14
C LEU A 42 -2.77 -44.39 -0.47
N ASP A 43 -3.17 -44.29 -1.72
CA ASP A 43 -4.35 -43.57 -2.14
C ASP A 43 -5.60 -44.45 -1.90
N PRO A 44 -6.47 -44.08 -0.96
CA PRO A 44 -7.63 -44.89 -0.63
C PRO A 44 -8.67 -45.01 -1.79
N LYS A 45 -8.56 -44.13 -2.80
CA LYS A 45 -9.46 -44.13 -3.97
C LYS A 45 -8.96 -45.02 -5.08
N THR A 46 -7.66 -45.06 -5.33
CA THR A 46 -7.06 -45.84 -6.42
C THR A 46 -6.41 -47.14 -5.95
N GLY A 47 -6.08 -47.27 -4.66
CA GLY A 47 -5.34 -48.39 -4.12
C GLY A 47 -3.83 -48.34 -4.43
N ASP A 48 -3.33 -47.28 -5.08
CA ASP A 48 -1.93 -47.14 -5.45
C ASP A 48 -1.12 -46.50 -4.34
N THR A 49 0.08 -46.98 -4.10
CA THR A 49 1.05 -46.38 -3.18
C THR A 49 2.02 -45.51 -3.98
N GLY A 50 2.21 -44.27 -3.56
CA GLY A 50 3.13 -43.37 -4.24
C GLY A 50 3.18 -41.99 -3.58
N TRP A 51 4.04 -41.14 -4.13
CA TRP A 51 4.13 -39.73 -3.68
C TRP A 51 2.89 -38.94 -4.09
N LYS A 52 2.22 -38.38 -3.11
CA LYS A 52 1.05 -37.50 -3.31
C LYS A 52 1.41 -36.10 -2.87
N LYS A 53 1.05 -35.13 -3.70
CA LYS A 53 1.22 -33.69 -3.43
C LYS A 53 -0.01 -33.16 -2.71
N PHE A 54 0.20 -32.54 -1.56
CA PHE A 54 -0.84 -31.88 -0.78
C PHE A 54 -0.58 -30.38 -0.71
N THR A 55 -1.62 -29.58 -0.90
CA THR A 55 -1.60 -28.16 -0.59
C THR A 55 -2.25 -27.96 0.77
N MET A 56 -1.55 -27.35 1.69
CA MET A 56 -2.08 -26.99 3.00
C MET A 56 -2.42 -25.50 2.99
N ALA A 57 -3.69 -25.16 2.76
CA ALA A 57 -4.14 -23.78 2.76
C ALA A 57 -3.86 -23.10 4.11
N GLY A 58 -3.01 -22.08 4.11
CA GLY A 58 -2.71 -21.24 5.29
C GLY A 58 -1.94 -21.94 6.41
N LYS A 59 -1.28 -23.06 6.15
CA LYS A 59 -0.44 -23.76 7.14
C LYS A 59 0.73 -24.43 6.46
N ASN A 60 1.91 -24.30 7.03
CA ASN A 60 3.11 -25.03 6.63
C ASN A 60 3.55 -26.00 7.70
N MET A 61 4.14 -27.09 7.25
CA MET A 61 4.82 -28.00 8.15
C MET A 61 6.14 -27.36 8.60
N SER A 62 6.38 -27.29 9.92
CA SER A 62 7.66 -26.85 10.46
C SER A 62 8.66 -28.01 10.34
N ILE A 63 9.64 -27.87 9.44
CA ILE A 63 10.78 -28.76 9.34
C ILE A 63 12.02 -27.95 9.69
N GLN A 64 12.76 -28.41 10.70
CA GLN A 64 14.05 -27.86 11.04
C GLN A 64 15.13 -28.74 10.39
N VAL A 65 15.87 -28.16 9.45
CA VAL A 65 17.00 -28.85 8.79
C VAL A 65 18.26 -28.45 9.51
N LEU A 66 18.96 -29.44 10.10
CA LEU A 66 20.30 -29.23 10.64
C LEU A 66 21.30 -29.44 9.49
N VAL A 67 22.05 -28.40 9.16
CA VAL A 67 23.07 -28.43 8.13
C VAL A 67 24.43 -28.36 8.83
N GLU A 68 25.33 -29.29 8.54
CA GLU A 68 26.70 -29.27 8.99
C GLU A 68 27.61 -28.74 7.88
N GLY A 69 28.50 -27.80 8.19
CA GLY A 69 29.41 -27.17 7.24
C GLY A 69 30.18 -26.02 7.87
N GLU A 70 31.07 -25.41 7.10
CA GLU A 70 31.68 -24.14 7.48
C GLU A 70 30.70 -23.02 7.18
N PHE A 71 30.16 -22.41 8.22
CA PHE A 71 29.29 -21.24 8.11
C PHE A 71 30.11 -19.99 8.42
N PRO A 72 29.80 -18.85 7.77
CA PRO A 72 30.44 -17.60 8.08
C PRO A 72 30.19 -17.21 9.54
N GLU A 73 31.25 -16.84 10.24
CA GLU A 73 31.13 -16.36 11.62
C GLU A 73 30.56 -14.96 11.68
N TYR A 74 30.92 -14.10 10.71
CA TYR A 74 30.54 -12.69 10.64
C TYR A 74 30.02 -12.36 9.26
N SER A 75 28.70 -12.48 9.05
CA SER A 75 28.08 -12.30 7.75
C SER A 75 26.76 -11.57 7.84
N ALA A 76 26.66 -10.43 7.17
CA ALA A 76 25.42 -9.68 7.00
C ALA A 76 25.23 -9.35 5.52
N THR A 77 24.08 -9.72 4.99
CA THR A 77 23.71 -9.48 3.59
C THR A 77 22.68 -8.36 3.51
N PRO A 78 23.05 -7.18 2.99
CA PRO A 78 22.08 -6.11 2.79
C PRO A 78 21.16 -6.43 1.60
N GLU A 79 19.95 -5.87 1.63
CA GLU A 79 18.96 -6.01 0.56
C GLU A 79 18.81 -4.68 -0.19
N ASP A 80 18.56 -4.75 -1.49
CA ASP A 80 18.33 -3.58 -2.32
C ASP A 80 17.13 -2.77 -1.83
N PHE A 81 17.21 -1.47 -2.02
CA PHE A 81 16.13 -0.52 -1.72
C PHE A 81 15.78 0.25 -3.00
N GLY A 82 14.52 0.57 -3.20
CA GLY A 82 14.06 1.28 -4.38
C GLY A 82 14.54 2.75 -4.47
N MET A 83 13.73 3.59 -5.09
CA MET A 83 13.99 5.03 -5.12
C MET A 83 13.43 5.70 -3.87
N ILE A 84 14.30 6.42 -3.16
CA ILE A 84 13.95 7.28 -2.01
C ILE A 84 13.90 8.73 -2.51
N THR A 85 12.84 9.45 -2.20
CA THR A 85 12.71 10.87 -2.55
C THR A 85 13.36 11.75 -1.49
N GLY A 86 14.19 12.69 -1.92
CA GLY A 86 14.82 13.71 -1.10
C GLY A 86 14.57 15.13 -1.63
N SER A 87 14.61 16.13 -0.74
CA SER A 87 14.52 17.55 -1.11
C SER A 87 15.90 18.14 -1.34
N ILE A 88 16.01 19.12 -2.25
CA ILE A 88 17.24 19.90 -2.39
C ILE A 88 17.65 20.51 -1.04
N ASN A 89 18.97 20.62 -0.80
CA ASN A 89 19.57 21.19 0.43
C ASN A 89 19.20 20.46 1.72
N THR A 90 18.75 19.20 1.64
CA THR A 90 18.50 18.33 2.80
C THR A 90 19.29 17.02 2.66
N ASP A 91 19.16 16.15 3.65
CA ASP A 91 19.66 14.78 3.57
C ASP A 91 18.50 13.81 3.36
N ALA A 92 18.59 12.94 2.36
CA ALA A 92 17.72 11.81 2.23
C ALA A 92 18.06 10.76 3.30
N LYS A 93 17.04 10.20 3.95
CA LYS A 93 17.17 9.13 4.94
C LYS A 93 16.77 7.81 4.31
N ILE A 94 17.74 6.93 4.14
CA ILE A 94 17.55 5.61 3.54
C ILE A 94 17.52 4.58 4.66
N THR A 95 16.53 3.70 4.64
CA THR A 95 16.50 2.51 5.49
C THR A 95 17.01 1.34 4.64
N VAL A 96 18.14 0.75 5.04
CA VAL A 96 18.78 -0.37 4.35
C VAL A 96 18.44 -1.66 5.11
N PRO A 97 17.64 -2.55 4.52
CA PRO A 97 17.36 -3.85 5.12
C PRO A 97 18.59 -4.75 5.03
N PHE A 98 18.72 -5.67 5.98
CA PHE A 98 19.74 -6.73 5.91
C PHE A 98 19.30 -8.00 6.64
N VAL A 99 19.92 -9.10 6.28
CA VAL A 99 19.79 -10.41 6.96
C VAL A 99 21.06 -10.72 7.71
N ASN A 100 20.95 -11.09 8.98
CA ASN A 100 22.06 -11.64 9.75
C ASN A 100 22.29 -13.11 9.37
N ASN A 101 23.29 -13.37 8.55
CA ASN A 101 23.71 -14.72 8.15
C ASN A 101 24.93 -15.21 8.97
N SER A 102 25.30 -14.50 10.05
CA SER A 102 26.40 -14.87 10.94
C SER A 102 26.06 -16.06 11.84
N ALA A 103 27.09 -16.69 12.38
CA ALA A 103 26.93 -17.62 13.50
C ALA A 103 26.56 -16.94 14.83
N TYR A 104 26.69 -15.61 14.92
CA TYR A 104 26.44 -14.81 16.12
C TYR A 104 25.38 -13.73 15.89
N ALA A 105 24.79 -13.25 16.99
CA ALA A 105 23.95 -12.07 16.93
C ALA A 105 24.76 -10.83 16.52
N VAL A 106 24.22 -9.99 15.65
CA VAL A 106 24.85 -8.75 15.20
C VAL A 106 24.56 -7.64 16.20
N THR A 107 25.61 -7.06 16.74
CA THR A 107 25.58 -5.92 17.66
C THR A 107 25.90 -4.61 16.96
N ASP A 108 26.71 -4.67 15.92
CA ASP A 108 27.16 -3.50 15.16
C ASP A 108 27.56 -3.87 13.72
N LEU A 109 27.53 -2.86 12.85
CA LEU A 109 28.00 -2.94 11.47
C LEU A 109 28.85 -1.72 11.15
N ASP A 110 29.94 -1.92 10.37
CA ASP A 110 30.60 -0.86 9.62
C ASP A 110 30.14 -0.94 8.16
N TYR A 111 29.96 0.22 7.54
CA TYR A 111 29.48 0.29 6.17
C TYR A 111 30.04 1.51 5.43
N VAL A 112 30.05 1.42 4.10
CA VAL A 112 30.44 2.53 3.20
C VAL A 112 29.28 2.85 2.27
N VAL A 113 28.96 4.15 2.17
CA VAL A 113 27.97 4.64 1.21
C VAL A 113 28.67 5.25 0.01
N SER A 114 28.36 4.76 -1.18
CA SER A 114 28.82 5.35 -2.44
C SER A 114 27.68 6.08 -3.14
N VAL A 115 27.93 7.31 -3.60
CA VAL A 115 26.98 8.14 -4.35
C VAL A 115 27.55 8.36 -5.75
N ASP A 116 26.82 7.99 -6.79
CA ASP A 116 27.22 8.10 -8.19
C ASP A 116 28.62 7.49 -8.46
N GLY A 117 28.91 6.37 -7.77
CA GLY A 117 30.18 5.65 -7.86
C GLY A 117 31.33 6.24 -7.03
N VAL A 118 31.10 7.32 -6.28
CA VAL A 118 32.11 7.90 -5.38
C VAL A 118 31.86 7.39 -3.97
N ALA A 119 32.81 6.62 -3.42
CA ALA A 119 32.74 6.09 -2.07
C ALA A 119 32.95 7.20 -1.02
N GLY A 120 32.11 7.17 0.03
CA GLY A 120 32.28 8.00 1.23
C GLY A 120 33.27 7.39 2.23
N SER A 121 33.29 7.91 3.44
CA SER A 121 34.01 7.31 4.56
C SER A 121 33.25 6.10 5.11
N GLU A 122 34.00 5.19 5.78
CA GLU A 122 33.37 4.12 6.55
C GLU A 122 32.62 4.72 7.75
N GLU A 123 31.38 4.28 7.92
CA GLU A 123 30.47 4.68 9.00
C GLU A 123 30.13 3.47 9.87
N HIS A 124 29.63 3.74 11.09
CA HIS A 124 29.34 2.73 12.10
C HIS A 124 27.90 2.83 12.60
N THR A 125 27.25 1.69 12.84
CA THR A 125 25.92 1.60 13.47
C THR A 125 25.85 0.48 14.48
N THR A 126 25.03 0.64 15.53
CA THR A 126 24.84 -0.35 16.60
C THR A 126 23.38 -0.76 16.72
N PHE A 127 23.12 -1.96 17.22
CA PHE A 127 21.79 -2.52 17.43
C PHE A 127 21.54 -2.84 18.90
N SER A 128 20.41 -2.32 19.42
CA SER A 128 19.92 -2.63 20.76
C SER A 128 18.41 -2.81 20.74
N PRO A 129 17.88 -4.04 20.90
CA PRO A 129 18.62 -5.31 21.09
C PRO A 129 19.44 -5.72 19.86
N SER A 130 20.38 -6.64 20.04
CA SER A 130 21.16 -7.23 18.94
C SER A 130 20.26 -8.02 17.98
N VAL A 131 20.68 -8.12 16.72
CA VAL A 131 19.95 -8.83 15.66
C VAL A 131 20.29 -10.32 15.72
N GLY A 132 19.31 -11.16 16.03
CA GLY A 132 19.50 -12.61 16.14
C GLY A 132 19.96 -13.28 14.85
N VAL A 133 20.56 -14.47 14.96
CA VAL A 133 20.97 -15.30 13.82
C VAL A 133 19.77 -15.61 12.93
N GLY A 134 19.91 -15.46 11.61
CA GLY A 134 18.87 -15.68 10.62
C GLY A 134 17.75 -14.61 10.61
N SER A 135 17.87 -13.58 11.47
CA SER A 135 16.86 -12.53 11.56
C SER A 135 17.12 -11.41 10.56
N LYS A 136 16.04 -10.80 10.08
CA LYS A 136 16.08 -9.55 9.32
C LYS A 136 16.08 -8.35 10.26
N SER A 137 16.78 -7.30 9.86
CA SER A 137 16.77 -5.98 10.50
C SER A 137 17.07 -4.91 9.48
N SER A 138 17.20 -3.66 9.91
CA SER A 138 17.59 -2.55 9.05
C SER A 138 18.38 -1.50 9.80
N PHE A 139 19.16 -0.69 9.07
CA PHE A 139 19.83 0.48 9.59
C PHE A 139 19.58 1.71 8.70
N LYS A 140 19.84 2.89 9.25
CA LYS A 140 19.58 4.15 8.54
C LYS A 140 20.86 4.78 8.06
N VAL A 141 20.87 5.18 6.80
CA VAL A 141 21.96 5.97 6.18
C VAL A 141 21.45 7.34 5.77
N SER A 142 22.34 8.32 5.79
CA SER A 142 22.05 9.70 5.43
C SER A 142 22.83 10.07 4.18
N VAL A 143 22.13 10.53 3.12
CA VAL A 143 22.75 10.92 1.86
C VAL A 143 22.44 12.37 1.55
N PRO A 144 23.45 13.27 1.44
CA PRO A 144 23.22 14.65 1.04
C PRO A 144 22.59 14.77 -0.34
N CYS A 145 21.43 15.41 -0.43
CA CYS A 145 20.73 15.64 -1.70
C CYS A 145 21.47 16.66 -2.58
N GLY A 146 22.15 17.65 -1.98
CA GLY A 146 22.76 18.75 -2.71
C GLY A 146 21.73 19.80 -3.11
N SER A 147 22.15 20.74 -3.99
CA SER A 147 21.34 21.92 -4.37
C SER A 147 20.68 21.82 -5.75
N VAL A 148 20.81 20.69 -6.42
CA VAL A 148 20.32 20.49 -7.80
C VAL A 148 19.45 19.25 -7.87
N GLU A 149 18.38 19.35 -8.62
CA GLU A 149 17.52 18.21 -8.93
C GLU A 149 18.30 17.12 -9.67
N ALA A 150 18.21 15.89 -9.20
CA ALA A 150 18.97 14.77 -9.75
C ALA A 150 18.35 13.42 -9.37
N LYS A 151 18.74 12.38 -10.09
CA LYS A 151 18.61 10.98 -9.65
C LYS A 151 20.01 10.45 -9.40
N LYS A 152 20.32 10.16 -8.14
CA LYS A 152 21.62 9.67 -7.69
C LYS A 152 21.58 8.16 -7.49
N SER A 153 22.58 7.47 -8.03
CA SER A 153 22.80 6.05 -7.76
C SER A 153 23.45 5.89 -6.39
N ILE A 154 22.92 5.01 -5.57
CA ILE A 154 23.41 4.75 -4.21
C ILE A 154 23.79 3.29 -4.08
N LYS A 155 24.97 3.04 -3.52
CA LYS A 155 25.42 1.71 -3.09
C LYS A 155 25.77 1.78 -1.61
N VAL A 156 25.33 0.80 -0.84
CA VAL A 156 25.66 0.64 0.57
C VAL A 156 26.35 -0.71 0.75
N GLU A 157 27.65 -0.68 1.03
CA GLU A 157 28.44 -1.88 1.30
C GLU A 157 28.60 -2.08 2.79
N ILE A 158 28.19 -3.22 3.34
CA ILE A 158 28.50 -3.64 4.70
C ILE A 158 29.92 -4.22 4.70
N THR A 159 30.85 -3.50 5.31
CA THR A 159 32.28 -3.85 5.34
C THR A 159 32.63 -4.77 6.51
N LYS A 160 32.03 -4.51 7.70
CA LYS A 160 32.28 -5.31 8.91
C LYS A 160 31.01 -5.66 9.67
N VAL A 161 31.07 -6.75 10.39
CA VAL A 161 30.06 -7.28 11.30
C VAL A 161 30.73 -7.53 12.65
N ASN A 162 30.25 -6.91 13.73
CA ASN A 162 30.83 -7.01 15.07
C ASN A 162 32.35 -6.75 15.09
N GLY A 163 32.83 -5.79 14.28
CA GLY A 163 34.25 -5.42 14.16
C GLY A 163 35.11 -6.33 13.29
N HIS A 164 34.55 -7.40 12.70
CA HIS A 164 35.23 -8.33 11.80
C HIS A 164 34.83 -8.12 10.36
N ASP A 165 35.68 -8.46 9.39
CA ASP A 165 35.34 -8.32 7.97
C ASP A 165 34.08 -9.09 7.63
N ASN A 166 33.19 -8.48 6.86
CA ASN A 166 31.95 -9.12 6.43
C ASN A 166 32.25 -10.28 5.45
N GLU A 167 31.89 -11.49 5.81
CA GLU A 167 32.12 -12.71 5.03
C GLU A 167 30.99 -12.98 4.00
N SER A 168 29.94 -12.14 3.94
CA SER A 168 28.88 -12.29 2.95
C SER A 168 29.45 -12.17 1.53
N LYS A 169 28.94 -12.98 0.59
CA LYS A 169 29.26 -12.84 -0.83
C LYS A 169 28.58 -11.62 -1.43
N ASP A 170 27.38 -11.32 -0.97
CA ASP A 170 26.57 -10.19 -1.40
C ASP A 170 26.59 -9.10 -0.31
N LYS A 171 27.62 -8.24 -0.37
CA LYS A 171 27.87 -7.20 0.65
C LYS A 171 27.23 -5.87 0.34
N VAL A 172 26.70 -5.68 -0.87
CA VAL A 172 26.27 -4.40 -1.41
C VAL A 172 24.77 -4.41 -1.67
N ALA A 173 24.08 -3.42 -1.12
CA ALA A 173 22.72 -3.06 -1.52
C ALA A 173 22.76 -1.86 -2.46
N GLU A 174 21.87 -1.84 -3.45
CA GLU A 174 21.76 -0.79 -4.44
C GLU A 174 20.38 -0.13 -4.40
N GLY A 175 20.33 1.15 -4.75
CA GLY A 175 19.09 1.91 -4.88
C GLY A 175 19.36 3.31 -5.42
N TYR A 176 18.38 4.19 -5.29
CA TYR A 176 18.46 5.55 -5.82
C TYR A 176 17.96 6.58 -4.82
N VAL A 177 18.54 7.79 -4.88
CA VAL A 177 17.94 8.99 -4.29
C VAL A 177 17.50 9.90 -5.42
N GLY A 178 16.19 10.09 -5.53
CA GLY A 178 15.59 11.09 -6.39
C GLY A 178 15.52 12.43 -5.67
N VAL A 179 16.19 13.46 -6.18
CA VAL A 179 16.23 14.79 -5.59
C VAL A 179 15.34 15.74 -6.36
N SER A 180 14.39 16.36 -5.66
CA SER A 180 13.50 17.37 -6.24
C SER A 180 13.44 18.65 -5.40
N SER A 181 13.18 19.77 -6.07
CA SER A 181 12.87 21.05 -5.42
C SER A 181 11.43 21.15 -4.95
N THR A 182 10.54 20.32 -5.55
CA THR A 182 9.12 20.30 -5.27
C THR A 182 8.70 18.89 -4.86
N GLN A 183 8.02 18.79 -3.72
CA GLN A 183 7.43 17.55 -3.24
C GLN A 183 5.97 17.80 -2.85
N PHE A 184 5.14 16.78 -3.00
CA PHE A 184 3.72 16.86 -2.71
C PHE A 184 3.35 15.96 -1.53
N THR A 185 2.36 16.39 -0.78
CA THR A 185 1.73 15.56 0.24
C THR A 185 1.10 14.34 -0.41
N ARG A 186 1.41 13.16 0.12
CA ARG A 186 0.82 11.91 -0.34
C ARG A 186 -0.58 11.75 0.26
N ASN A 187 -1.52 11.36 -0.58
CA ASN A 187 -2.85 10.90 -0.20
C ASN A 187 -2.98 9.39 -0.47
N MET A 188 -3.95 8.75 0.17
CA MET A 188 -4.15 7.32 0.11
C MET A 188 -5.47 6.94 -0.56
N VAL A 189 -5.42 5.86 -1.34
CA VAL A 189 -6.61 5.11 -1.75
C VAL A 189 -6.58 3.74 -1.06
N ILE A 190 -7.66 3.41 -0.38
CA ILE A 190 -7.93 2.08 0.16
C ILE A 190 -8.91 1.41 -0.78
N GLU A 191 -8.51 0.33 -1.42
CA GLU A 191 -9.35 -0.47 -2.31
C GLU A 191 -9.77 -1.75 -1.57
N GLU A 192 -11.05 -1.87 -1.22
CA GLU A 192 -11.62 -3.06 -0.59
C GLU A 192 -12.23 -3.98 -1.64
N PHE A 193 -11.97 -5.28 -1.57
CA PHE A 193 -12.61 -6.32 -2.38
C PHE A 193 -13.60 -7.11 -1.53
N THR A 194 -14.85 -7.09 -1.93
CA THR A 194 -15.98 -7.67 -1.20
C THR A 194 -17.01 -8.30 -2.14
N THR A 195 -18.01 -8.96 -1.61
CA THR A 195 -19.20 -9.44 -2.32
C THR A 195 -20.30 -9.81 -1.32
N GLU A 196 -21.56 -9.70 -1.72
CA GLU A 196 -22.70 -10.13 -0.89
C GLU A 196 -22.64 -11.63 -0.53
N LYS A 197 -21.89 -12.46 -1.27
CA LYS A 197 -21.71 -13.89 -1.01
C LYS A 197 -20.62 -14.22 0.01
N CYS A 198 -19.85 -13.22 0.45
CA CYS A 198 -18.73 -13.38 1.37
C CYS A 198 -19.18 -13.21 2.82
N PRO A 199 -19.19 -14.27 3.66
CA PRO A 199 -19.67 -14.15 5.04
C PRO A 199 -18.70 -13.43 5.98
N ASN A 200 -17.42 -13.28 5.62
CA ASN A 200 -16.40 -12.63 6.41
C ASN A 200 -16.20 -11.14 6.04
N CYS A 201 -16.69 -10.72 4.88
CA CYS A 201 -16.51 -9.36 4.37
C CYS A 201 -17.13 -8.29 5.27
N PRO A 202 -18.32 -8.47 5.89
CA PRO A 202 -18.89 -7.47 6.78
C PRO A 202 -17.99 -7.10 7.97
N ARG A 203 -17.13 -8.02 8.41
CA ARG A 203 -16.20 -7.78 9.50
C ARG A 203 -15.09 -6.82 9.11
N VAL A 204 -14.46 -7.02 7.93
CA VAL A 204 -13.37 -6.15 7.47
C VAL A 204 -13.92 -4.80 7.03
N ALA A 205 -15.06 -4.76 6.34
CA ALA A 205 -15.79 -3.53 6.03
C ALA A 205 -16.10 -2.72 7.29
N GLY A 206 -16.47 -3.40 8.39
CA GLY A 206 -16.69 -2.77 9.69
C GLY A 206 -15.43 -2.10 10.26
N TYR A 207 -14.27 -2.75 10.16
CA TYR A 207 -12.98 -2.17 10.58
C TYR A 207 -12.59 -0.97 9.74
N LEU A 208 -12.79 -1.05 8.42
CA LEU A 208 -12.56 0.10 7.52
C LEU A 208 -13.47 1.27 7.89
N HIS A 209 -14.75 1.02 8.12
CA HIS A 209 -15.71 2.05 8.51
C HIS A 209 -15.32 2.72 9.84
N GLU A 210 -14.99 1.93 10.87
CA GLU A 210 -14.53 2.42 12.18
C GLU A 210 -13.26 3.28 12.03
N TYR A 211 -12.29 2.86 11.22
CA TYR A 211 -11.11 3.66 10.93
C TYR A 211 -11.46 4.99 10.25
N LEU A 212 -12.33 4.98 9.24
CA LEU A 212 -12.69 6.18 8.49
C LEU A 212 -13.49 7.21 9.30
N GLU A 213 -14.12 6.82 10.43
CA GLU A 213 -14.76 7.78 11.35
C GLU A 213 -13.75 8.76 11.97
N THR A 214 -12.48 8.36 12.10
CA THR A 214 -11.42 9.17 12.71
C THR A 214 -10.35 9.64 11.73
N ALA A 215 -10.35 9.12 10.51
CA ALA A 215 -9.38 9.46 9.48
C ALA A 215 -9.56 10.88 8.91
N ASP A 216 -8.48 11.46 8.43
CA ASP A 216 -8.55 12.68 7.62
C ASP A 216 -9.04 12.32 6.19
N LEU A 217 -10.35 12.41 5.99
CA LEU A 217 -10.99 12.08 4.71
C LEU A 217 -10.59 13.02 3.55
N SER A 218 -9.88 14.12 3.82
CA SER A 218 -9.28 14.92 2.74
C SER A 218 -8.03 14.25 2.15
N ARG A 219 -7.43 13.30 2.87
CA ARG A 219 -6.21 12.60 2.51
C ARG A 219 -6.40 11.09 2.26
N VAL A 220 -7.53 10.55 2.67
CA VAL A 220 -7.84 9.12 2.54
C VAL A 220 -9.14 8.95 1.76
N ALA A 221 -9.07 8.26 0.64
CA ALA A 221 -10.23 7.80 -0.12
C ALA A 221 -10.40 6.30 0.05
N ALA A 222 -11.63 5.82 0.10
CA ALA A 222 -11.94 4.40 0.03
C ALA A 222 -12.81 4.11 -1.20
N VAL A 223 -12.56 2.97 -1.86
CA VAL A 223 -13.36 2.43 -2.95
C VAL A 223 -13.60 0.95 -2.72
N CYS A 224 -14.76 0.45 -3.12
CA CYS A 224 -15.18 -0.91 -2.87
C CYS A 224 -15.46 -1.62 -4.20
N HIS A 225 -14.70 -2.67 -4.47
CA HIS A 225 -14.81 -3.57 -5.62
C HIS A 225 -15.64 -4.80 -5.22
N HIS A 226 -16.72 -5.05 -5.97
CA HIS A 226 -17.58 -6.20 -5.72
C HIS A 226 -17.11 -7.43 -6.52
N SER A 227 -15.95 -7.99 -6.14
CA SER A 227 -15.29 -9.10 -6.83
C SER A 227 -14.31 -9.86 -5.93
N ALA A 228 -13.45 -10.66 -6.53
CA ALA A 228 -12.36 -11.47 -5.98
C ALA A 228 -12.76 -12.77 -5.28
N TYR A 229 -13.99 -12.91 -4.75
CA TYR A 229 -14.52 -14.18 -4.23
C TYR A 229 -15.61 -14.73 -5.13
N TYR A 230 -16.66 -13.95 -5.32
CA TYR A 230 -17.73 -14.14 -6.29
C TYR A 230 -18.22 -12.77 -6.77
N THR A 231 -18.88 -12.74 -7.91
CA THR A 231 -19.60 -11.55 -8.37
C THR A 231 -20.99 -11.45 -7.74
N ASP A 232 -21.51 -10.24 -7.65
CA ASP A 232 -22.89 -9.94 -7.27
C ASP A 232 -23.48 -8.82 -8.17
N TRP A 233 -24.65 -8.29 -7.81
CA TRP A 233 -25.35 -7.29 -8.64
C TRP A 233 -24.68 -5.91 -8.64
N LEU A 234 -23.72 -5.65 -7.76
CA LEU A 234 -22.93 -4.42 -7.67
C LEU A 234 -21.62 -4.50 -8.46
N THR A 235 -21.21 -5.68 -8.89
CA THR A 235 -19.97 -5.91 -9.63
C THR A 235 -19.91 -5.07 -10.90
N GLN A 236 -18.84 -4.30 -11.06
CA GLN A 236 -18.51 -3.61 -12.30
C GLN A 236 -17.48 -4.44 -13.10
N PRO A 237 -17.42 -4.31 -14.44
CA PRO A 237 -16.39 -5.01 -15.23
C PRO A 237 -14.96 -4.73 -14.75
N CYS A 238 -14.64 -3.50 -14.31
CA CYS A 238 -13.31 -3.19 -13.75
C CYS A 238 -12.99 -4.01 -12.50
N ASP A 239 -13.97 -4.36 -11.67
CA ASP A 239 -13.73 -5.12 -10.44
C ASP A 239 -13.17 -6.51 -10.72
N GLU A 240 -13.62 -7.15 -11.80
CA GLU A 240 -13.14 -8.47 -12.21
C GLU A 240 -11.72 -8.38 -12.82
N GLU A 241 -11.45 -7.37 -13.66
CA GLU A 241 -10.13 -7.17 -14.25
C GLU A 241 -9.06 -6.86 -13.20
N LEU A 242 -9.41 -6.06 -12.18
CA LEU A 242 -8.49 -5.69 -11.09
C LEU A 242 -8.08 -6.86 -10.20
N THR A 243 -8.72 -8.02 -10.31
CA THR A 243 -8.25 -9.25 -9.66
C THR A 243 -6.88 -9.71 -10.15
N PHE A 244 -6.40 -9.21 -11.30
CA PHE A 244 -5.02 -9.36 -11.76
C PHE A 244 -3.99 -8.88 -10.72
N LEU A 245 -4.34 -7.88 -9.90
CA LEU A 245 -3.45 -7.33 -8.88
C LEU A 245 -3.18 -8.28 -7.70
N PHE A 246 -3.90 -9.40 -7.61
CA PHE A 246 -3.64 -10.42 -6.61
C PHE A 246 -2.42 -11.26 -7.02
N ASN A 247 -1.28 -11.04 -6.36
CA ASN A 247 -0.01 -11.72 -6.69
C ASN A 247 0.19 -13.02 -5.89
N ASN A 248 -0.88 -13.76 -5.59
CA ASN A 248 -0.75 -14.99 -4.82
C ASN A 248 -0.56 -16.26 -5.67
N GLY A 249 -0.57 -16.12 -7.01
CA GLY A 249 -0.43 -17.25 -7.96
C GLY A 249 -1.55 -18.30 -7.88
N GLY A 250 -2.56 -18.04 -7.08
CA GLY A 250 -3.69 -18.91 -6.82
C GLY A 250 -5.04 -18.24 -7.09
N ALA A 251 -6.08 -18.76 -6.46
CA ALA A 251 -7.39 -18.14 -6.51
C ALA A 251 -7.39 -16.82 -5.73
N THR A 252 -8.08 -15.83 -6.27
CA THR A 252 -8.39 -14.58 -5.57
C THR A 252 -9.31 -14.85 -4.38
N PHE A 253 -9.41 -13.90 -3.45
CA PHE A 253 -10.18 -14.06 -2.22
C PHE A 253 -10.80 -12.73 -1.78
N ALA A 254 -11.86 -12.82 -0.97
CA ALA A 254 -12.43 -11.70 -0.22
C ALA A 254 -12.75 -12.16 1.22
N PRO A 255 -12.69 -11.26 2.22
CA PRO A 255 -12.30 -9.86 2.10
C PRO A 255 -10.82 -9.70 1.76
N ALA A 256 -10.48 -8.69 0.98
CA ALA A 256 -9.10 -8.28 0.69
C ALA A 256 -9.04 -6.76 0.59
N VAL A 257 -7.89 -6.18 0.94
CA VAL A 257 -7.69 -4.73 0.96
C VAL A 257 -6.34 -4.40 0.33
N MET A 258 -6.30 -3.35 -0.50
CA MET A 258 -5.08 -2.76 -1.05
C MET A 258 -4.92 -1.33 -0.54
N PHE A 259 -3.67 -0.92 -0.32
CA PHE A 259 -3.29 0.42 0.11
C PHE A 259 -2.40 1.05 -0.97
N ASN A 260 -2.93 1.97 -1.78
CA ASN A 260 -2.26 2.54 -2.96
C ASN A 260 -1.66 1.50 -3.92
N ARG A 261 -2.14 0.26 -3.90
CA ARG A 261 -1.57 -0.88 -4.65
C ARG A 261 -0.07 -1.03 -4.39
N GLU A 262 0.37 -0.76 -3.14
CA GLU A 262 1.76 -0.84 -2.72
C GLU A 262 2.09 -2.26 -2.28
N PRO A 263 3.04 -2.95 -2.94
CA PRO A 263 3.42 -4.32 -2.58
C PRO A 263 4.47 -4.39 -1.48
N ASP A 264 5.01 -3.24 -1.07
CA ASP A 264 6.24 -3.17 -0.27
C ASP A 264 5.99 -2.86 1.21
N PHE A 265 4.75 -2.79 1.67
CA PHE A 265 4.59 -2.61 3.09
C PHE A 265 4.84 -3.94 3.80
N ASP A 266 5.92 -3.95 4.59
CA ASP A 266 6.23 -5.06 5.49
C ASP A 266 5.19 -5.05 6.61
N SER A 267 4.13 -5.82 6.43
CA SER A 267 3.07 -5.90 7.40
C SER A 267 3.14 -7.22 8.16
N TYR A 268 2.64 -7.18 9.38
CA TYR A 268 2.38 -8.38 10.18
C TYR A 268 1.61 -9.47 9.40
N TYR A 269 0.79 -9.06 8.42
CA TYR A 269 -0.03 -9.96 7.62
C TYR A 269 0.72 -10.58 6.44
N LEU A 270 1.68 -9.88 5.86
CA LEU A 270 2.41 -10.34 4.68
C LEU A 270 3.67 -11.14 5.02
N GLN A 271 4.22 -10.98 6.23
CA GLN A 271 5.35 -11.76 6.77
C GLN A 271 6.52 -11.90 5.78
N GLY A 272 6.92 -10.79 5.17
CA GLY A 272 7.99 -10.73 4.17
C GLY A 272 7.57 -11.17 2.76
N LYS A 273 6.30 -11.51 2.54
CA LYS A 273 5.73 -11.76 1.22
C LYS A 273 5.38 -10.44 0.55
N LYS A 274 5.78 -10.27 -0.69
CA LYS A 274 5.35 -9.13 -1.51
C LYS A 274 4.01 -9.44 -2.16
N ASP A 275 2.97 -8.69 -1.80
CA ASP A 275 1.63 -8.77 -2.37
C ASP A 275 0.94 -7.41 -2.24
N ASN A 276 0.09 -7.07 -3.22
CA ASN A 276 -0.71 -5.85 -3.14
C ASN A 276 -1.86 -5.95 -2.14
N VAL A 277 -2.28 -7.16 -1.77
CA VAL A 277 -3.48 -7.41 -0.95
C VAL A 277 -3.13 -7.91 0.44
N THR A 278 -3.92 -7.46 1.41
CA THR A 278 -3.87 -7.91 2.80
C THR A 278 -5.28 -8.04 3.38
N ILE A 279 -5.39 -8.60 4.58
CA ILE A 279 -6.65 -8.68 5.34
C ILE A 279 -6.39 -8.04 6.71
N PRO A 280 -6.69 -6.74 6.90
CA PRO A 280 -6.57 -6.10 8.20
C PRO A 280 -7.45 -6.79 9.26
N GLY A 281 -6.91 -6.96 10.46
CA GLY A 281 -7.58 -7.65 11.56
C GLY A 281 -8.34 -6.72 12.50
N SER A 282 -8.16 -5.40 12.36
CA SER A 282 -8.78 -4.37 13.22
C SER A 282 -8.77 -3.00 12.52
N ALA A 283 -9.47 -2.01 13.06
CA ALA A 283 -9.40 -0.61 12.64
C ALA A 283 -8.00 -0.01 12.88
N ASP A 284 -7.33 -0.40 13.96
CA ASP A 284 -5.97 0.04 14.28
C ASP A 284 -4.95 -0.40 13.22
N ASP A 285 -5.15 -1.55 12.59
CA ASP A 285 -4.28 -2.00 11.49
C ASP A 285 -4.39 -1.08 10.27
N PHE A 286 -5.62 -0.64 9.92
CA PHE A 286 -5.82 0.38 8.89
C PHE A 286 -5.09 1.67 9.26
N GLY A 287 -5.27 2.15 10.51
CA GLY A 287 -4.62 3.36 11.02
C GLY A 287 -3.10 3.27 10.92
N THR A 288 -2.50 2.16 11.37
CA THR A 288 -1.06 1.96 11.36
C THR A 288 -0.47 2.00 9.94
N ILE A 289 -1.11 1.30 8.99
CA ILE A 289 -0.64 1.25 7.60
C ILE A 289 -0.78 2.63 6.94
N VAL A 290 -1.94 3.25 7.05
CA VAL A 290 -2.20 4.55 6.42
C VAL A 290 -1.31 5.64 7.01
N GLU A 291 -1.17 5.70 8.34
CA GLU A 291 -0.31 6.70 9.01
C GLU A 291 1.15 6.60 8.54
N TYR A 292 1.67 5.38 8.35
CA TYR A 292 2.99 5.18 7.78
C TYR A 292 3.14 5.88 6.42
N TYR A 293 2.23 5.64 5.48
CA TYR A 293 2.32 6.27 4.15
C TYR A 293 2.08 7.78 4.19
N LEU A 294 1.12 8.24 4.99
CA LEU A 294 0.80 9.66 5.09
C LEU A 294 1.91 10.51 5.73
N THR A 295 2.75 9.91 6.59
CA THR A 295 3.78 10.63 7.35
C THR A 295 5.21 10.33 6.92
N GLN A 296 5.46 9.13 6.39
CA GLN A 296 6.83 8.69 6.05
C GLN A 296 7.12 8.77 4.55
N THR A 297 6.12 9.03 3.71
CA THR A 297 6.30 9.11 2.26
C THR A 297 5.77 10.43 1.71
N LEU A 298 6.37 10.87 0.61
CA LEU A 298 5.94 12.02 -0.18
C LEU A 298 5.54 11.54 -1.58
N ALA A 299 4.73 12.34 -2.26
CA ALA A 299 4.34 12.07 -3.64
C ALA A 299 5.14 12.94 -4.61
N ASN A 300 5.33 12.41 -5.82
CA ASN A 300 5.97 13.11 -6.93
C ASN A 300 4.97 13.82 -7.85
N ALA A 301 3.69 13.61 -7.62
CA ALA A 301 2.60 14.31 -8.29
C ALA A 301 1.45 14.59 -7.34
N LYS A 302 0.61 15.59 -7.68
CA LYS A 302 -0.63 15.90 -6.97
C LYS A 302 -1.79 16.04 -7.95
N LEU A 303 -3.00 15.97 -7.42
CA LEU A 303 -4.26 16.18 -8.12
C LEU A 303 -5.09 17.27 -7.44
N ASP A 304 -5.79 18.04 -8.24
CA ASP A 304 -6.90 18.89 -7.85
C ASP A 304 -8.14 18.51 -8.67
N MET A 305 -9.35 18.51 -8.07
CA MET A 305 -10.58 18.15 -8.75
C MET A 305 -11.68 19.18 -8.46
N GLN A 306 -12.27 19.70 -9.54
CA GLN A 306 -13.48 20.50 -9.46
C GLN A 306 -14.66 19.66 -9.94
N VAL A 307 -15.72 19.61 -9.14
CA VAL A 307 -16.99 18.92 -9.45
C VAL A 307 -18.02 19.97 -9.86
N VAL A 308 -18.54 19.85 -11.07
CA VAL A 308 -19.50 20.81 -11.65
C VAL A 308 -20.79 20.06 -12.02
N PRO A 309 -21.78 19.99 -11.12
CA PRO A 309 -23.05 19.38 -11.44
C PRO A 309 -23.93 20.33 -12.31
N ASN A 310 -24.79 19.76 -13.14
CA ASN A 310 -25.89 20.51 -13.75
C ASN A 310 -26.97 20.87 -12.70
N ALA A 311 -28.00 21.64 -13.11
CA ALA A 311 -28.96 22.20 -12.18
C ALA A 311 -29.77 21.18 -11.36
N ASP A 312 -30.10 20.03 -11.93
CA ASP A 312 -30.85 18.95 -11.29
C ASP A 312 -29.93 17.81 -10.74
N LYS A 313 -28.59 17.98 -10.86
CA LYS A 313 -27.57 17.01 -10.47
C LYS A 313 -27.73 15.63 -11.14
N SER A 314 -28.39 15.58 -12.30
CA SER A 314 -28.47 14.34 -13.11
C SER A 314 -27.19 14.08 -13.91
N LYS A 315 -26.38 15.12 -14.11
CA LYS A 315 -25.10 15.05 -14.79
C LYS A 315 -24.05 15.85 -14.01
N VAL A 316 -22.83 15.37 -14.00
CA VAL A 316 -21.67 16.06 -13.42
C VAL A 316 -20.51 16.08 -14.41
N THR A 317 -19.81 17.21 -14.46
CA THR A 317 -18.53 17.35 -15.14
C THR A 317 -17.43 17.45 -14.08
N LEU A 318 -16.43 16.57 -14.16
CA LEU A 318 -15.22 16.59 -13.33
C LEU A 318 -14.10 17.24 -14.12
N ILE A 319 -13.51 18.30 -13.58
CA ILE A 319 -12.30 18.94 -14.13
C ILE A 319 -11.15 18.59 -13.20
N ILE A 320 -10.24 17.76 -13.68
CA ILE A 320 -9.12 17.24 -12.89
C ILE A 320 -7.82 17.84 -13.42
N LYS A 321 -7.06 18.44 -12.52
CA LYS A 321 -5.75 19.01 -12.81
C LYS A 321 -4.68 18.22 -12.06
N GLY A 322 -3.57 17.93 -12.72
CA GLY A 322 -2.41 17.33 -12.11
C GLY A 322 -1.17 18.19 -12.24
N GLU A 323 -0.28 18.08 -11.28
CA GLU A 323 1.06 18.67 -11.30
C GLU A 323 2.06 17.64 -10.82
N ALA A 324 3.21 17.52 -11.49
CA ALA A 324 4.28 16.57 -11.19
C ALA A 324 5.61 17.27 -11.01
N ASN A 325 6.51 16.66 -10.23
CA ASN A 325 7.90 17.06 -10.16
C ASN A 325 8.75 16.28 -11.18
N ASN A 326 10.06 16.56 -11.19
CA ASN A 326 11.03 15.95 -12.11
C ASN A 326 11.25 14.45 -11.92
N LEU A 327 10.71 13.85 -10.86
CA LEU A 327 10.90 12.43 -10.53
C LEU A 327 9.72 11.57 -10.98
N TYR A 328 8.59 12.19 -11.31
CA TYR A 328 7.40 11.45 -11.73
C TYR A 328 7.48 11.06 -13.20
N ASP A 329 7.17 9.80 -13.48
CA ASP A 329 7.12 9.27 -14.85
C ASP A 329 5.78 9.66 -15.51
N THR A 330 5.77 10.84 -16.13
CA THR A 330 4.58 11.37 -16.80
C THR A 330 4.19 10.59 -18.06
N ASP A 331 5.16 9.90 -18.70
CA ASP A 331 4.93 9.13 -19.93
C ASP A 331 4.10 7.88 -19.71
N ASN A 332 4.24 7.26 -18.53
CA ASN A 332 3.52 6.06 -18.12
C ASN A 332 2.39 6.33 -17.12
N ALA A 333 2.12 7.60 -16.83
CA ALA A 333 1.05 8.01 -15.92
C ALA A 333 -0.33 7.80 -16.53
N LEU A 334 -1.22 7.18 -15.76
CA LEU A 334 -2.62 6.98 -16.09
C LEU A 334 -3.48 7.66 -15.02
N LEU A 335 -4.65 8.17 -15.43
CA LEU A 335 -5.63 8.78 -14.54
C LEU A 335 -6.86 7.88 -14.45
N THR A 336 -7.08 7.32 -13.27
CA THR A 336 -8.30 6.57 -12.95
C THR A 336 -9.28 7.47 -12.22
N VAL A 337 -10.55 7.37 -12.57
CA VAL A 337 -11.66 8.15 -11.98
C VAL A 337 -12.81 7.21 -11.66
N TYR A 338 -13.24 7.20 -10.40
CA TYR A 338 -14.39 6.45 -9.92
C TYR A 338 -15.49 7.40 -9.44
N VAL A 339 -16.74 7.04 -9.73
CA VAL A 339 -17.93 7.55 -9.06
C VAL A 339 -18.36 6.50 -8.06
N THR A 340 -18.41 6.85 -6.77
CA THR A 340 -18.78 5.91 -5.70
C THR A 340 -20.05 6.36 -4.98
N GLU A 341 -20.78 5.41 -4.43
CA GLU A 341 -21.99 5.64 -3.62
C GLU A 341 -21.86 4.97 -2.26
N ASP A 342 -22.16 5.71 -1.21
CA ASP A 342 -22.30 5.18 0.14
C ASP A 342 -23.73 4.72 0.44
N ASN A 343 -23.93 3.95 1.50
CA ASN A 343 -25.24 3.52 2.01
C ASN A 343 -26.09 2.70 1.00
N VAL A 344 -25.45 1.96 0.09
CA VAL A 344 -26.13 1.10 -0.88
C VAL A 344 -26.70 -0.11 -0.17
N LYS A 345 -28.03 -0.27 -0.18
CA LYS A 345 -28.69 -1.38 0.51
C LYS A 345 -28.38 -2.69 -0.18
N ALA A 346 -27.82 -3.64 0.59
CA ALA A 346 -27.61 -5.00 0.13
C ALA A 346 -28.92 -5.73 -0.18
N GLN A 347 -28.90 -6.63 -1.16
CA GLN A 347 -30.01 -7.55 -1.43
C GLN A 347 -29.96 -8.73 -0.46
N ALA A 348 -28.78 -9.35 -0.28
CA ALA A 348 -28.61 -10.54 0.56
C ALA A 348 -27.14 -10.70 1.03
N GLN A 349 -26.67 -9.89 1.97
CA GLN A 349 -25.29 -10.01 2.47
C GLN A 349 -25.13 -11.24 3.36
N ALA A 350 -24.31 -12.20 2.94
CA ALA A 350 -23.91 -13.33 3.77
C ALA A 350 -23.13 -12.85 5.02
N GLY A 351 -23.34 -13.47 6.15
CA GLY A 351 -22.68 -13.16 7.43
C GLY A 351 -23.20 -11.91 8.14
N ALA A 352 -24.06 -11.11 7.52
CA ALA A 352 -24.71 -9.98 8.18
C ALA A 352 -26.09 -10.35 8.73
N GLN A 353 -26.53 -9.66 9.79
CA GLN A 353 -27.89 -9.75 10.34
C GLN A 353 -28.65 -8.47 10.03
N GLY A 354 -29.91 -8.61 9.61
CA GLY A 354 -30.79 -7.48 9.31
C GLY A 354 -30.42 -6.76 8.00
N THR A 355 -30.67 -5.46 7.96
CA THR A 355 -30.37 -4.65 6.77
C THR A 355 -28.90 -4.27 6.76
N TYR A 356 -28.16 -4.73 5.77
CA TYR A 356 -26.77 -4.36 5.52
C TYR A 356 -26.69 -3.27 4.45
N LYS A 357 -25.69 -2.40 4.57
CA LYS A 357 -25.40 -1.35 3.59
C LYS A 357 -23.94 -1.45 3.21
N HIS A 358 -23.70 -1.43 1.90
CA HIS A 358 -22.36 -1.27 1.35
C HIS A 358 -21.97 0.21 1.28
N HIS A 359 -20.69 0.50 1.41
CA HIS A 359 -20.13 1.83 1.32
C HIS A 359 -19.06 1.88 0.23
N HIS A 360 -18.80 3.06 -0.29
CA HIS A 360 -17.75 3.30 -1.30
C HIS A 360 -17.90 2.47 -2.57
N VAL A 361 -19.12 2.02 -2.88
CA VAL A 361 -19.44 1.13 -4.02
C VAL A 361 -19.21 1.87 -5.34
N ILE A 362 -18.39 1.30 -6.23
CA ILE A 362 -18.15 1.86 -7.56
C ILE A 362 -19.43 1.76 -8.38
N ARG A 363 -19.90 2.90 -8.88
CA ARG A 363 -21.11 3.03 -9.70
C ARG A 363 -20.79 3.35 -11.15
N ALA A 364 -19.70 4.08 -11.39
CA ALA A 364 -19.17 4.38 -12.71
C ALA A 364 -17.65 4.62 -12.63
N TYR A 365 -16.98 4.47 -13.76
CA TYR A 365 -15.55 4.68 -13.89
C TYR A 365 -15.18 5.06 -15.33
N ASN A 366 -13.97 5.63 -15.54
CA ASN A 366 -13.52 5.98 -16.89
C ASN A 366 -12.95 4.76 -17.62
N SER A 367 -11.96 4.09 -17.04
CA SER A 367 -11.42 2.81 -17.54
C SER A 367 -10.83 2.02 -16.38
N THR A 368 -10.64 0.70 -16.54
CA THR A 368 -10.12 -0.20 -15.48
C THR A 368 -8.76 0.22 -14.99
N TRP A 369 -7.87 0.57 -15.91
CA TRP A 369 -6.46 0.87 -15.60
C TRP A 369 -6.14 2.36 -15.64
N GLY A 370 -7.13 3.21 -15.90
CA GLY A 370 -6.98 4.65 -16.09
C GLY A 370 -6.73 5.04 -17.56
N ASP A 371 -7.02 6.29 -17.87
CA ASP A 371 -6.79 6.86 -19.19
C ASP A 371 -5.44 7.58 -19.24
N LYS A 372 -4.77 7.51 -20.38
CA LYS A 372 -3.57 8.30 -20.60
C LYS A 372 -3.94 9.80 -20.68
N VAL A 373 -3.26 10.61 -19.87
CA VAL A 373 -3.43 12.06 -19.87
C VAL A 373 -2.32 12.75 -20.69
N THR A 374 -2.65 13.89 -21.28
CA THR A 374 -1.65 14.69 -22.03
C THR A 374 -1.04 15.71 -21.09
N TRP A 375 0.24 15.58 -20.82
CA TRP A 375 1.01 16.52 -20.00
C TRP A 375 1.52 17.69 -20.85
N ASP A 376 1.37 18.90 -20.31
CA ASP A 376 1.99 20.12 -20.79
C ASP A 376 3.10 20.51 -19.79
N GLY A 377 4.34 20.12 -20.11
CA GLY A 377 5.44 20.17 -19.15
C GLY A 377 5.17 19.29 -17.94
N THR A 378 5.00 19.89 -16.77
CA THR A 378 4.74 19.21 -15.49
C THR A 378 3.27 19.19 -15.09
N SER A 379 2.36 19.62 -15.93
CA SER A 379 0.93 19.72 -15.59
C SER A 379 0.01 19.13 -16.65
N PHE A 380 -1.21 18.77 -16.25
CA PHE A 380 -2.28 18.40 -17.17
C PHE A 380 -3.64 18.90 -16.68
N THR A 381 -4.61 18.94 -17.60
CA THR A 381 -6.03 19.07 -17.28
C THR A 381 -6.82 18.02 -18.07
N ALA A 382 -7.64 17.25 -17.36
CA ALA A 382 -8.54 16.27 -17.94
C ALA A 382 -9.98 16.58 -17.53
N THR A 383 -10.95 16.23 -18.37
CA THR A 383 -12.37 16.46 -18.11
C THR A 383 -13.15 15.18 -18.36
N TYR A 384 -14.02 14.83 -17.43
CA TYR A 384 -14.90 13.66 -17.50
C TYR A 384 -16.35 14.06 -17.22
N ASP A 385 -17.25 13.53 -18.01
CA ASP A 385 -18.69 13.71 -17.83
C ASP A 385 -19.33 12.41 -17.38
N TYR A 386 -20.10 12.45 -16.29
CA TYR A 386 -20.88 11.32 -15.80
C TYR A 386 -22.35 11.65 -15.69
N ASN A 387 -23.21 10.75 -16.18
CA ASN A 387 -24.62 10.76 -15.87
C ASN A 387 -24.82 10.03 -14.55
N LEU A 388 -25.52 10.66 -13.61
CA LEU A 388 -25.85 10.08 -12.32
C LEU A 388 -27.24 9.43 -12.44
N ASP A 389 -27.29 8.12 -12.17
CA ASP A 389 -28.55 7.38 -12.20
C ASP A 389 -29.51 7.92 -11.13
N SER A 390 -30.78 8.07 -11.47
CA SER A 390 -31.80 8.62 -10.56
C SER A 390 -32.07 7.76 -9.32
N SER A 391 -31.65 6.49 -9.34
CA SER A 391 -31.73 5.59 -8.19
C SER A 391 -30.59 5.80 -7.18
N TRP A 392 -29.51 6.48 -7.57
CA TRP A 392 -28.40 6.76 -6.67
C TRP A 392 -28.74 7.92 -5.76
N LYS A 393 -28.28 7.84 -4.51
CA LYS A 393 -28.50 8.90 -3.53
C LYS A 393 -27.44 9.98 -3.69
N GLN A 394 -27.87 11.14 -4.19
CA GLN A 394 -26.96 12.25 -4.49
C GLN A 394 -26.10 12.69 -3.31
N ASP A 395 -26.61 12.64 -2.08
CA ASP A 395 -25.86 13.02 -0.88
C ASP A 395 -24.78 11.98 -0.50
N ASP A 396 -24.92 10.75 -1.01
CA ASP A 396 -24.01 9.64 -0.78
C ASP A 396 -22.97 9.46 -1.92
N ILE A 397 -22.98 10.34 -2.96
CA ILE A 397 -22.07 10.25 -4.10
C ILE A 397 -20.76 10.98 -3.81
N LYS A 398 -19.65 10.30 -4.13
CA LYS A 398 -18.28 10.81 -4.11
C LYS A 398 -17.58 10.52 -5.44
N PHE A 399 -16.58 11.33 -5.74
CA PHE A 399 -15.70 11.16 -6.88
C PHE A 399 -14.28 10.93 -6.34
N VAL A 400 -13.64 9.87 -6.79
CA VAL A 400 -12.26 9.53 -6.44
C VAL A 400 -11.45 9.51 -7.72
N ALA A 401 -10.36 10.28 -7.75
CA ALA A 401 -9.42 10.24 -8.87
C ALA A 401 -8.00 9.98 -8.34
N PHE A 402 -7.22 9.23 -9.08
CA PHE A 402 -5.82 8.96 -8.73
C PHE A 402 -4.94 8.75 -9.95
N LEU A 403 -3.67 9.14 -9.78
CA LEU A 403 -2.62 8.84 -10.73
C LEU A 403 -2.02 7.48 -10.39
N ASN A 404 -1.98 6.60 -11.37
CA ASN A 404 -1.40 5.27 -11.26
C ASN A 404 -0.58 4.93 -12.49
N LYS A 405 0.16 3.84 -12.44
CA LYS A 405 0.68 3.17 -13.62
C LYS A 405 0.03 1.81 -13.78
N HIS A 406 0.17 1.23 -14.95
CA HIS A 406 -0.26 -0.14 -15.22
C HIS A 406 0.84 -0.91 -15.93
N ASN A 407 1.22 -2.04 -15.33
CA ASN A 407 2.13 -3.03 -15.93
C ASN A 407 1.36 -4.35 -16.06
N ALA A 408 0.96 -4.67 -17.29
CA ALA A 408 0.21 -5.89 -17.60
C ALA A 408 1.02 -7.20 -17.38
N ASN A 409 2.32 -7.12 -17.18
CA ASN A 409 3.19 -8.27 -16.99
C ASN A 409 3.63 -8.48 -15.54
N ASP A 410 3.39 -7.49 -14.67
CA ASP A 410 3.77 -7.55 -13.26
C ASP A 410 2.69 -6.94 -12.37
N PRO A 411 1.92 -7.76 -11.64
CA PRO A 411 0.86 -7.27 -10.75
C PRO A 411 1.40 -6.37 -9.62
N LEU A 412 2.66 -6.52 -9.23
CA LEU A 412 3.28 -5.72 -8.17
C LEU A 412 3.75 -4.33 -8.63
N ASP A 413 3.71 -4.07 -9.94
CA ASP A 413 4.17 -2.82 -10.53
C ASP A 413 2.99 -1.95 -11.04
N ASN A 414 1.98 -1.74 -10.18
CA ASN A 414 0.75 -1.01 -10.51
C ASN A 414 0.40 0.06 -9.46
N ARG A 415 1.38 0.68 -8.83
CA ARG A 415 1.22 1.62 -7.70
C ARG A 415 0.39 2.86 -8.06
N ILE A 416 -0.34 3.35 -7.07
CA ILE A 416 -0.99 4.65 -7.08
C ILE A 416 -0.03 5.69 -6.52
N GLU A 417 0.28 6.71 -7.29
CA GLU A 417 1.18 7.79 -6.88
C GLU A 417 0.50 8.75 -5.90
N ASN A 418 -0.67 9.24 -6.25
CA ASN A 418 -1.42 10.16 -5.41
C ASN A 418 -2.89 10.21 -5.81
N SER A 419 -3.73 10.71 -4.93
CA SER A 419 -5.19 10.71 -5.12
C SER A 419 -5.85 12.01 -4.65
N ILE A 420 -7.10 12.16 -5.07
CA ILE A 420 -8.04 13.16 -4.58
C ILE A 420 -9.44 12.56 -4.51
N ASN A 421 -10.22 12.96 -3.51
CA ASN A 421 -11.64 12.63 -3.44
C ASN A 421 -12.48 13.87 -3.11
N VAL A 422 -13.68 13.98 -3.72
CA VAL A 422 -14.59 15.09 -3.52
C VAL A 422 -16.02 14.56 -3.51
N SER A 423 -16.84 14.98 -2.55
CA SER A 423 -18.27 14.62 -2.51
C SER A 423 -19.11 15.53 -3.44
N LEU A 424 -20.18 14.98 -4.01
CA LEU A 424 -21.14 15.76 -4.80
C LEU A 424 -21.79 16.89 -3.97
N SER A 425 -21.96 16.69 -2.67
CA SER A 425 -22.53 17.69 -1.75
C SER A 425 -21.57 18.84 -1.43
N ALA A 426 -20.24 18.65 -1.59
CA ALA A 426 -19.24 19.69 -1.36
C ALA A 426 -19.23 20.81 -2.43
N THR A 427 -20.07 20.70 -3.47
CA THR A 427 -20.01 21.54 -4.68
C THR A 427 -20.45 22.99 -4.51
N ASN A 428 -20.87 23.43 -3.33
CA ASN A 428 -21.35 24.79 -3.09
C ASN A 428 -20.27 25.80 -2.60
N GLY A 429 -19.02 25.54 -2.86
CA GLY A 429 -17.91 26.44 -2.56
C GLY A 429 -16.59 25.72 -2.81
N VAL A 430 -15.65 26.40 -3.40
CA VAL A 430 -14.27 25.94 -3.63
C VAL A 430 -13.73 25.25 -2.37
N GLU A 431 -13.91 23.94 -2.27
CA GLU A 431 -13.29 23.09 -1.27
C GLU A 431 -12.74 21.85 -1.97
N GLY A 432 -11.50 21.93 -2.33
CA GLY A 432 -10.68 20.90 -2.97
C GLY A 432 -9.29 21.45 -3.12
N VAL A 433 -8.83 22.19 -2.10
CA VAL A 433 -7.45 22.67 -2.08
C VAL A 433 -6.69 21.74 -1.17
N SER A 434 -5.82 20.93 -1.77
CA SER A 434 -4.71 20.31 -1.06
C SER A 434 -4.05 21.38 -0.17
N THR A 435 -4.15 21.21 1.13
CA THR A 435 -3.53 22.13 2.09
C THR A 435 -2.03 21.93 2.03
N ASN A 436 -1.31 22.79 1.30
CA ASN A 436 0.05 23.08 1.68
C ASN A 436 -0.02 23.64 3.11
N ASN A 437 0.49 22.91 4.09
CA ASN A 437 0.47 23.25 5.50
C ASN A 437 1.24 24.54 5.86
N ASP A 438 1.83 25.25 4.88
CA ASP A 438 2.61 26.48 5.09
C ASP A 438 1.77 27.77 4.89
N ALA A 439 0.51 27.66 4.47
CA ALA A 439 -0.33 28.83 4.28
C ALA A 439 -0.90 29.32 5.60
N VAL A 440 -0.46 30.50 6.06
CA VAL A 440 -0.93 31.13 7.28
C VAL A 440 -2.12 32.07 7.01
N GLU A 441 -3.01 32.21 8.01
CA GLU A 441 -4.11 33.16 7.96
C GLU A 441 -3.56 34.60 7.92
N VAL A 442 -3.91 35.36 6.87
CA VAL A 442 -3.50 36.75 6.71
C VAL A 442 -4.65 37.72 6.96
N ALA A 443 -5.87 37.30 6.86
CA ALA A 443 -7.06 38.10 7.20
C ALA A 443 -8.28 37.25 7.45
N ARG A 444 -9.18 37.74 8.31
CA ARG A 444 -10.45 37.11 8.62
C ARG A 444 -11.58 38.14 8.51
N TYR A 445 -12.73 37.69 8.00
CA TYR A 445 -13.93 38.54 7.82
C TYR A 445 -15.15 37.81 8.36
N ASN A 446 -16.14 38.56 8.87
CA ASN A 446 -17.46 38.01 9.20
C ASN A 446 -18.33 37.86 7.95
N ALA A 447 -19.55 37.31 8.11
CA ALA A 447 -20.50 37.12 7.02
C ALA A 447 -20.91 38.43 6.32
N ALA A 448 -20.80 39.59 6.96
CA ALA A 448 -21.06 40.93 6.41
C ALA A 448 -19.85 41.52 5.67
N GLY A 449 -18.73 40.79 5.53
CA GLY A 449 -17.50 41.24 4.86
C GLY A 449 -16.63 42.19 5.71
N GLN A 450 -16.94 42.39 6.99
CA GLN A 450 -16.15 43.20 7.88
C GLN A 450 -14.95 42.41 8.39
N ARG A 451 -13.76 43.03 8.39
CA ARG A 451 -12.54 42.42 8.92
C ARG A 451 -12.64 42.19 10.44
N ILE A 452 -12.32 40.99 10.89
CA ILE A 452 -12.29 40.63 12.31
C ILE A 452 -10.88 40.13 12.68
N TYR A 453 -10.46 40.32 13.90
CA TYR A 453 -9.10 39.99 14.36
C TYR A 453 -9.04 38.73 15.22
N GLY A 454 -10.10 37.93 15.21
CA GLY A 454 -10.23 36.63 15.87
C GLY A 454 -11.45 35.87 15.44
N GLN A 455 -11.60 34.64 15.89
CA GLN A 455 -12.76 33.81 15.58
C GLN A 455 -14.02 34.39 16.24
N GLN A 456 -15.07 34.53 15.45
CA GLN A 456 -16.39 34.94 15.95
C GLN A 456 -17.41 33.84 15.63
N LYS A 457 -18.37 33.63 16.53
CA LYS A 457 -19.46 32.67 16.34
C LYS A 457 -20.21 32.94 15.01
N GLY A 458 -20.43 31.87 14.26
CA GLY A 458 -21.06 31.93 12.92
C GLY A 458 -20.04 31.81 11.79
N LEU A 459 -20.44 32.27 10.59
CA LEU A 459 -19.62 32.17 9.38
C LEU A 459 -18.44 33.15 9.44
N ASN A 460 -17.21 32.62 9.35
CA ASN A 460 -16.00 33.40 9.17
C ASN A 460 -15.39 33.12 7.80
N ILE A 461 -14.94 34.15 7.10
CA ILE A 461 -14.23 34.07 5.83
C ILE A 461 -12.75 34.37 6.10
N VAL A 462 -11.90 33.35 5.91
CA VAL A 462 -10.46 33.39 6.21
C VAL A 462 -9.67 33.50 4.91
N LYS A 463 -8.82 34.53 4.78
CA LYS A 463 -7.85 34.63 3.68
C LYS A 463 -6.51 34.08 4.14
N LEU A 464 -5.89 33.25 3.31
CA LEU A 464 -4.58 32.65 3.53
C LEU A 464 -3.49 33.38 2.74
N SER A 465 -2.23 33.19 3.16
CA SER A 465 -1.05 33.83 2.55
C SER A 465 -0.81 33.43 1.10
N ASP A 466 -1.34 32.30 0.65
CA ASP A 466 -1.27 31.80 -0.72
C ASP A 466 -2.42 32.30 -1.62
N GLY A 467 -3.25 33.24 -1.13
CA GLY A 467 -4.38 33.82 -1.84
C GLY A 467 -5.70 33.07 -1.70
N ARG A 468 -5.71 31.88 -1.08
CA ARG A 468 -6.95 31.12 -0.82
C ARG A 468 -7.87 31.83 0.16
N THR A 469 -9.16 31.51 0.05
CA THR A 469 -10.18 31.99 0.97
C THR A 469 -10.99 30.81 1.50
N LEU A 470 -11.01 30.62 2.81
CA LEU A 470 -11.76 29.56 3.49
C LEU A 470 -13.03 30.12 4.14
N LYS A 471 -14.11 29.35 4.15
CA LYS A 471 -15.32 29.62 4.94
C LYS A 471 -15.32 28.69 6.15
N VAL A 472 -15.22 29.24 7.34
CA VAL A 472 -15.16 28.49 8.61
C VAL A 472 -16.38 28.81 9.44
N ILE A 473 -17.14 27.81 9.85
CA ILE A 473 -18.25 27.99 10.80
C ILE A 473 -17.72 27.77 12.21
N VAL A 474 -17.74 28.82 13.01
CA VAL A 474 -17.37 28.77 14.43
C VAL A 474 -18.65 28.57 15.24
N LYS A 475 -18.71 27.47 16.02
CA LYS A 475 -19.84 27.07 16.86
C LYS A 475 -19.95 27.87 18.16
#